data_61466deb37361f0d8d716bca11135e60
#
_entry.id   61466deb37361f0d8d716bca11135e60
#
_cell.length_a   1.000
_cell.length_b   1.000
_cell.length_c   1.000
_cell.angle_alpha   90.00
_cell.angle_beta   90.00
_cell.angle_gamma   90.00
#
_symmetry.space_group_name_H-M   'P 1'
#
loop_
_entity.id
_entity.type
_entity.pdbx_description
1 polymer ?
#
loop_
_entity_poly.entity_id
_entity_poly.type
_entity_poly.pdbx_seq_one_letter_code
_entity_poly.pdbx_strand_id
1 'polypeptide(L)'
;MQRMDRTAVIIPAFNEAAALPSTLAELRAVRPDLFLVVVDDGSTDSTAAVARDAGVDVLSLPFNLGIGGALRLGFRYVVEQGYVRALQFDADGQHDPGEIAALLAPLDDGADLVVGSRFAGRGEYKVGRGRGLAMRLLRSLAFRLAGQRFSDTSSGFRAFGPAMLERFAVDYPIEYLDSVEALVFACRAGYDVREVPTTMRERSAGTASNRRFRLIYHYVRLLVVLGCSPRPAPKPAAAVASESRSSMESAL
;
A
#
# COMPACT_ATOMS: atom_id res chain seq x y z
N MET A 1 0.01 -7.01 25.54
CA MET A 1 -0.33 -7.02 24.10
C MET A 1 1.00 -7.01 23.35
N GLN A 2 1.31 -8.11 22.69
CA GLN A 2 2.64 -8.31 22.09
C GLN A 2 2.85 -7.31 20.95
N ARG A 3 4.09 -6.83 20.77
CA ARG A 3 4.50 -5.84 19.77
C ARG A 3 4.15 -6.24 18.30
N MET A 4 3.95 -7.53 18.07
CA MET A 4 3.66 -8.11 16.74
C MET A 4 2.22 -7.87 16.22
N ASP A 5 1.30 -7.40 17.06
CA ASP A 5 -0.12 -7.24 16.68
C ASP A 5 -0.52 -5.79 16.36
N ARG A 6 0.43 -4.83 16.43
CA ARG A 6 0.11 -3.42 16.18
C ARG A 6 0.10 -3.13 14.69
N THR A 7 -1.09 -3.10 14.10
CA THR A 7 -1.33 -2.78 12.70
C THR A 7 -1.95 -1.39 12.56
N ALA A 8 -1.41 -0.55 11.67
CA ALA A 8 -1.97 0.73 11.29
C ALA A 8 -2.57 0.67 9.87
N VAL A 9 -3.63 1.44 9.64
CA VAL A 9 -4.21 1.67 8.31
C VAL A 9 -3.82 3.07 7.85
N ILE A 10 -3.11 3.15 6.75
CA ILE A 10 -2.71 4.40 6.10
C ILE A 10 -3.71 4.68 4.99
N ILE A 11 -4.37 5.82 5.05
CA ILE A 11 -5.42 6.24 4.12
C ILE A 11 -4.95 7.49 3.39
N PRO A 12 -4.31 7.35 2.20
CA PRO A 12 -3.98 8.50 1.37
C PRO A 12 -5.27 9.13 0.82
N ALA A 13 -5.39 10.45 0.92
CA ALA A 13 -6.57 11.18 0.49
C ALA A 13 -6.20 12.48 -0.23
N PHE A 14 -6.84 12.75 -1.37
CA PHE A 14 -6.73 14.00 -2.11
C PHE A 14 -8.07 14.41 -2.68
N ASN A 15 -8.71 15.43 -2.12
CA ASN A 15 -10.04 15.88 -2.46
C ASN A 15 -11.10 14.77 -2.36
N GLU A 16 -11.12 14.08 -1.23
CA GLU A 16 -12.02 12.95 -0.92
C GLU A 16 -12.99 13.28 0.23
N ALA A 17 -13.27 14.56 0.49
CA ALA A 17 -14.18 14.99 1.57
C ALA A 17 -15.56 14.32 1.51
N ALA A 18 -16.04 13.97 0.31
CA ALA A 18 -17.35 13.35 0.12
C ALA A 18 -17.38 11.85 0.47
N ALA A 19 -16.31 11.10 0.18
CA ALA A 19 -16.23 9.66 0.38
C ALA A 19 -15.65 9.26 1.75
N LEU A 20 -14.71 10.06 2.24
CA LEU A 20 -13.91 9.74 3.43
C LEU A 20 -14.75 9.47 4.70
N PRO A 21 -15.84 10.21 5.01
CA PRO A 21 -16.64 9.93 6.22
C PRO A 21 -17.19 8.52 6.27
N SER A 22 -17.78 8.05 5.17
CA SER A 22 -18.34 6.71 5.08
C SER A 22 -17.25 5.63 5.16
N THR A 23 -16.11 5.85 4.51
CA THR A 23 -14.96 4.94 4.54
C THR A 23 -14.41 4.79 5.96
N LEU A 24 -14.23 5.88 6.70
CA LEU A 24 -13.75 5.85 8.09
C LEU A 24 -14.76 5.19 9.03
N ALA A 25 -16.06 5.50 8.87
CA ALA A 25 -17.11 4.89 9.67
C ALA A 25 -17.18 3.38 9.47
N GLU A 26 -17.08 2.90 8.23
CA GLU A 26 -17.10 1.47 7.90
C GLU A 26 -15.85 0.75 8.43
N LEU A 27 -14.66 1.34 8.25
CA LEU A 27 -13.41 0.79 8.81
C LEU A 27 -13.52 0.60 10.33
N ARG A 28 -14.02 1.59 11.05
CA ARG A 28 -14.19 1.51 12.50
C ARG A 28 -15.23 0.50 12.93
N ALA A 29 -16.32 0.37 12.17
CA ALA A 29 -17.36 -0.61 12.48
C ALA A 29 -16.87 -2.05 12.31
N VAL A 30 -16.07 -2.32 11.28
CA VAL A 30 -15.58 -3.68 10.96
C VAL A 30 -14.30 -4.02 11.71
N ARG A 31 -13.39 -3.05 11.89
CA ARG A 31 -12.07 -3.23 12.51
C ARG A 31 -11.76 -2.11 13.51
N PRO A 32 -12.46 -2.07 14.65
CA PRO A 32 -12.23 -1.07 15.70
C PRO A 32 -10.87 -1.19 16.39
N ASP A 33 -10.18 -2.29 16.20
CA ASP A 33 -8.87 -2.61 16.74
C ASP A 33 -7.71 -1.94 15.98
N LEU A 34 -7.96 -1.46 14.75
CA LEU A 34 -6.93 -0.87 13.92
C LEU A 34 -6.75 0.63 14.19
N PHE A 35 -5.51 1.05 14.19
CA PHE A 35 -5.17 2.47 14.19
C PHE A 35 -5.33 3.05 12.79
N LEU A 36 -6.07 4.15 12.67
CA LEU A 36 -6.33 4.82 11.39
C LEU A 36 -5.55 6.14 11.32
N VAL A 37 -4.83 6.34 10.23
CA VAL A 37 -4.20 7.62 9.89
C VAL A 37 -4.54 8.03 8.47
N VAL A 38 -5.07 9.25 8.32
CA VAL A 38 -5.32 9.87 7.02
C VAL A 38 -4.12 10.72 6.64
N VAL A 39 -3.62 10.52 5.43
CA VAL A 39 -2.59 11.39 4.86
C VAL A 39 -3.25 12.24 3.77
N ASP A 40 -3.52 13.48 4.12
CA ASP A 40 -4.08 14.50 3.22
C ASP A 40 -2.97 15.04 2.30
N ASP A 41 -3.03 14.69 1.03
CA ASP A 41 -2.04 15.04 0.01
C ASP A 41 -2.27 16.44 -0.57
N GLY A 42 -2.40 17.43 0.31
CA GLY A 42 -2.59 18.84 -0.06
C GLY A 42 -3.95 19.11 -0.71
N SER A 43 -5.02 18.57 -0.14
CA SER A 43 -6.39 18.79 -0.62
C SER A 43 -6.77 20.27 -0.59
N THR A 44 -7.61 20.64 -1.54
CA THR A 44 -8.19 22.00 -1.66
C THR A 44 -9.63 22.07 -1.14
N ASP A 45 -10.21 20.90 -0.79
CA ASP A 45 -11.52 20.77 -0.17
C ASP A 45 -11.42 20.56 1.35
N SER A 46 -12.50 20.13 2.00
CA SER A 46 -12.55 19.90 3.44
C SER A 46 -12.03 18.52 3.88
N THR A 47 -11.28 17.79 3.05
CA THR A 47 -10.80 16.43 3.35
C THR A 47 -10.11 16.32 4.71
N ALA A 48 -9.14 17.18 5.00
CA ALA A 48 -8.42 17.17 6.27
C ALA A 48 -9.31 17.51 7.48
N ALA A 49 -10.26 18.43 7.31
CA ALA A 49 -11.21 18.79 8.37
C ALA A 49 -12.13 17.61 8.72
N VAL A 50 -12.72 17.00 7.69
CA VAL A 50 -13.58 15.81 7.82
C VAL A 50 -12.86 14.66 8.52
N ALA A 51 -11.59 14.42 8.20
CA ALA A 51 -10.81 13.38 8.86
C ALA A 51 -10.57 13.69 10.35
N ARG A 52 -10.25 14.94 10.70
CA ARG A 52 -10.08 15.37 12.11
C ARG A 52 -11.39 15.26 12.89
N ASP A 53 -12.50 15.68 12.30
CA ASP A 53 -13.83 15.60 12.92
C ASP A 53 -14.24 14.14 13.17
N ALA A 54 -13.78 13.21 12.32
CA ALA A 54 -13.92 11.77 12.54
C ALA A 54 -13.00 11.25 13.67
N GLY A 55 -12.11 12.05 14.25
CA GLY A 55 -11.23 11.68 15.36
C GLY A 55 -10.17 10.64 14.96
N VAL A 56 -9.64 10.71 13.75
CA VAL A 56 -8.47 9.95 13.28
C VAL A 56 -7.25 10.87 13.20
N ASP A 57 -6.06 10.30 13.25
CA ASP A 57 -4.84 11.07 13.04
C ASP A 57 -4.76 11.56 11.60
N VAL A 58 -4.35 12.83 11.43
CA VAL A 58 -4.27 13.48 10.11
C VAL A 58 -2.90 14.10 9.90
N LEU A 59 -2.24 13.63 8.84
CA LEU A 59 -0.99 14.21 8.33
C LEU A 59 -1.33 15.03 7.08
N SER A 60 -1.14 16.34 7.11
CA SER A 60 -1.43 17.20 5.97
C SER A 60 -0.16 17.64 5.27
N LEU A 61 -0.04 17.34 3.98
CA LEU A 61 1.02 17.85 3.11
C LEU A 61 0.69 19.28 2.65
N PRO A 62 1.67 20.16 2.50
CA PRO A 62 1.45 21.54 2.10
C PRO A 62 1.00 21.69 0.63
N PHE A 63 1.24 20.66 -0.20
CA PHE A 63 0.85 20.58 -1.61
C PHE A 63 0.82 19.12 -2.06
N ASN A 64 0.15 18.85 -3.17
CA ASN A 64 0.02 17.50 -3.72
C ASN A 64 1.37 16.94 -4.18
N LEU A 65 1.84 15.90 -3.51
CA LEU A 65 3.05 15.13 -3.85
C LEU A 65 2.72 13.84 -4.63
N GLY A 66 1.44 13.51 -4.74
CA GLY A 66 0.97 12.24 -5.28
C GLY A 66 0.93 11.13 -4.23
N ILE A 67 0.23 10.05 -4.59
CA ILE A 67 -0.04 8.92 -3.68
C ILE A 67 1.25 8.34 -3.07
N GLY A 68 2.33 8.24 -3.83
CA GLY A 68 3.61 7.74 -3.34
C GLY A 68 4.21 8.64 -2.26
N GLY A 69 4.11 9.97 -2.41
CA GLY A 69 4.55 10.93 -1.40
C GLY A 69 3.73 10.82 -0.11
N ALA A 70 2.42 10.72 -0.24
CA ALA A 70 1.51 10.52 0.89
C ALA A 70 1.78 9.20 1.63
N LEU A 71 1.94 8.10 0.90
CA LEU A 71 2.24 6.79 1.50
C LEU A 71 3.59 6.79 2.22
N ARG A 72 4.63 7.39 1.64
CA ARG A 72 5.94 7.49 2.29
C ARG A 72 5.85 8.22 3.62
N LEU A 73 5.12 9.33 3.69
CA LEU A 73 4.86 10.03 4.94
C LEU A 73 4.10 9.15 5.93
N GLY A 74 3.05 8.46 5.48
CA GLY A 74 2.26 7.53 6.30
C GLY A 74 3.11 6.39 6.86
N PHE A 75 3.93 5.73 6.05
CA PHE A 75 4.82 4.66 6.50
C PHE A 75 5.80 5.15 7.57
N ARG A 76 6.43 6.31 7.33
CA ARG A 76 7.35 6.89 8.30
C ARG A 76 6.65 7.19 9.63
N TYR A 77 5.49 7.81 9.58
CA TYR A 77 4.72 8.14 10.76
C TYR A 77 4.34 6.89 11.58
N VAL A 78 3.79 5.86 10.95
CA VAL A 78 3.35 4.66 11.68
C VAL A 78 4.52 3.89 12.29
N VAL A 79 5.70 3.88 11.64
CA VAL A 79 6.93 3.31 12.21
C VAL A 79 7.39 4.12 13.42
N GLU A 80 7.39 5.45 13.35
CA GLU A 80 7.73 6.34 14.47
C GLU A 80 6.76 6.17 15.66
N GLN A 81 5.48 5.85 15.40
CA GLN A 81 4.48 5.50 16.42
C GLN A 81 4.61 4.07 16.97
N GLY A 82 5.58 3.29 16.47
CA GLY A 82 5.87 1.93 16.93
C GLY A 82 4.93 0.86 16.41
N TYR A 83 4.23 1.11 15.29
CA TYR A 83 3.51 0.08 14.55
C TYR A 83 4.49 -0.76 13.76
N VAL A 84 4.22 -2.06 13.67
CA VAL A 84 5.10 -3.02 12.99
C VAL A 84 4.49 -3.57 11.71
N ARG A 85 3.20 -3.31 11.50
CA ARG A 85 2.48 -3.65 10.27
C ARG A 85 1.70 -2.44 9.80
N ALA A 86 1.57 -2.30 8.49
CA ALA A 86 0.70 -1.29 7.91
C ALA A 86 -0.20 -1.90 6.85
N LEU A 87 -1.33 -1.25 6.62
CA LEU A 87 -2.25 -1.55 5.54
C LEU A 87 -2.54 -0.26 4.79
N GLN A 88 -2.41 -0.27 3.46
CA GLN A 88 -2.89 0.81 2.61
C GLN A 88 -4.35 0.57 2.29
N PHE A 89 -5.16 1.61 2.47
CA PHE A 89 -6.59 1.58 2.21
C PHE A 89 -7.01 2.90 1.54
N ASP A 90 -7.63 2.84 0.36
CA ASP A 90 -7.98 4.05 -0.37
C ASP A 90 -9.22 4.75 0.23
N ALA A 91 -9.24 6.09 0.18
CA ALA A 91 -10.28 6.92 0.78
C ALA A 91 -11.63 6.88 0.03
N ASP A 92 -11.68 6.31 -1.18
CA ASP A 92 -12.79 6.40 -2.12
C ASP A 92 -13.91 5.35 -1.94
N GLY A 93 -13.80 4.50 -0.91
CA GLY A 93 -14.77 3.47 -0.58
C GLY A 93 -14.77 2.24 -1.48
N GLN A 94 -13.78 2.09 -2.37
CA GLN A 94 -13.70 0.93 -3.27
C GLN A 94 -13.22 -0.34 -2.55
N HIS A 95 -12.42 -0.23 -1.50
CA HIS A 95 -11.94 -1.36 -0.73
C HIS A 95 -12.99 -1.82 0.29
N ASP A 96 -13.11 -3.14 0.48
CA ASP A 96 -13.99 -3.73 1.48
C ASP A 96 -13.21 -3.96 2.80
N PRO A 97 -13.57 -3.29 3.92
CA PRO A 97 -12.93 -3.55 5.20
C PRO A 97 -13.04 -4.99 5.69
N GLY A 98 -14.07 -5.73 5.26
CA GLY A 98 -14.23 -7.15 5.60
C GLY A 98 -13.12 -8.04 5.08
N GLU A 99 -12.40 -7.60 4.04
CA GLU A 99 -11.30 -8.36 3.43
C GLU A 99 -9.92 -8.08 4.07
N ILE A 100 -9.83 -7.15 5.03
CA ILE A 100 -8.59 -6.82 5.73
C ILE A 100 -7.96 -8.06 6.38
N ALA A 101 -8.76 -8.92 6.98
CA ALA A 101 -8.26 -10.15 7.59
C ALA A 101 -7.54 -11.06 6.59
N ALA A 102 -8.06 -11.17 5.36
CA ALA A 102 -7.45 -11.96 4.30
C ALA A 102 -6.10 -11.39 3.83
N LEU A 103 -5.93 -10.05 3.88
CA LEU A 103 -4.65 -9.41 3.57
C LEU A 103 -3.63 -9.58 4.70
N LEU A 104 -4.07 -9.58 5.96
CA LEU A 104 -3.17 -9.70 7.10
C LEU A 104 -2.70 -11.13 7.36
N ALA A 105 -3.53 -12.14 7.08
CA ALA A 105 -3.21 -13.54 7.34
C ALA A 105 -1.88 -14.02 6.70
N PRO A 106 -1.53 -13.71 5.43
CA PRO A 106 -0.25 -14.13 4.89
C PRO A 106 0.96 -13.47 5.56
N LEU A 107 0.78 -12.29 6.21
CA LEU A 107 1.85 -11.67 7.01
C LEU A 107 2.16 -12.49 8.26
N ASP A 108 1.17 -13.18 8.83
CA ASP A 108 1.37 -14.10 9.97
C ASP A 108 2.18 -15.32 9.54
N ASP A 109 2.07 -15.73 8.27
CA ASP A 109 2.85 -16.81 7.64
C ASP A 109 4.20 -16.33 7.07
N GLY A 110 4.65 -15.14 7.42
CA GLY A 110 5.98 -14.62 7.08
C GLY A 110 6.08 -13.86 5.76
N ALA A 111 4.97 -13.57 5.06
CA ALA A 111 5.00 -12.67 3.91
C ALA A 111 5.46 -11.26 4.33
N ASP A 112 6.18 -10.58 3.45
CA ASP A 112 6.62 -9.19 3.68
C ASP A 112 5.65 -8.16 3.09
N LEU A 113 5.02 -8.53 1.96
CA LEU A 113 4.06 -7.69 1.24
C LEU A 113 2.91 -8.55 0.73
N VAL A 114 1.69 -8.15 1.01
CA VAL A 114 0.48 -8.80 0.49
C VAL A 114 -0.30 -7.82 -0.36
N VAL A 115 -0.69 -8.25 -1.56
CA VAL A 115 -1.46 -7.46 -2.52
C VAL A 115 -2.85 -8.04 -2.67
N GLY A 116 -3.87 -7.26 -2.40
CA GLY A 116 -5.26 -7.60 -2.70
C GLY A 116 -5.51 -7.47 -4.20
N SER A 117 -5.78 -8.59 -4.86
CA SER A 117 -5.95 -8.64 -6.31
C SER A 117 -7.40 -8.77 -6.74
N ARG A 118 -7.83 -7.87 -7.62
CA ARG A 118 -9.15 -7.90 -8.29
C ARG A 118 -9.29 -9.04 -9.29
N PHE A 119 -8.16 -9.65 -9.68
CA PHE A 119 -8.10 -10.63 -10.77
C PHE A 119 -7.62 -12.03 -10.31
N ALA A 120 -7.24 -12.20 -9.06
CA ALA A 120 -6.82 -13.49 -8.50
C ALA A 120 -8.02 -14.40 -8.17
N GLY A 121 -9.24 -13.86 -8.11
CA GLY A 121 -10.49 -14.58 -7.88
C GLY A 121 -11.33 -14.71 -9.15
N ARG A 122 -12.52 -15.30 -9.02
CA ARG A 122 -13.48 -15.48 -10.13
C ARG A 122 -14.31 -14.22 -10.46
N GLY A 123 -13.89 -13.03 -10.02
CA GLY A 123 -14.59 -11.78 -10.28
C GLY A 123 -14.33 -11.28 -11.70
N GLU A 124 -15.40 -11.00 -12.46
CA GLU A 124 -15.32 -10.37 -13.79
C GLU A 124 -15.14 -8.85 -13.67
N TYR A 125 -13.92 -8.37 -13.46
CA TYR A 125 -13.65 -6.95 -13.63
C TYR A 125 -13.51 -6.65 -15.13
N LYS A 126 -14.53 -6.00 -15.74
CA LYS A 126 -14.55 -5.68 -17.17
C LYS A 126 -13.61 -4.51 -17.48
N VAL A 127 -12.54 -4.79 -18.18
CA VAL A 127 -11.55 -3.78 -18.64
C VAL A 127 -11.77 -3.49 -20.11
N GLY A 128 -11.88 -2.21 -20.50
CA GLY A 128 -11.96 -1.81 -21.92
C GLY A 128 -10.75 -2.28 -22.73
N ARG A 129 -10.94 -2.64 -24.02
CA ARG A 129 -9.97 -3.33 -24.89
C ARG A 129 -8.58 -2.66 -24.94
N GLY A 130 -8.49 -1.34 -25.08
CA GLY A 130 -7.20 -0.62 -25.12
C GLY A 130 -6.46 -0.62 -23.80
N ARG A 131 -7.19 -0.46 -22.66
CA ARG A 131 -6.63 -0.53 -21.32
C ARG A 131 -6.14 -1.95 -21.00
N GLY A 132 -6.83 -2.98 -21.49
CA GLY A 132 -6.44 -4.37 -21.32
C GLY A 132 -5.11 -4.74 -21.99
N LEU A 133 -4.79 -4.14 -23.14
CA LEU A 133 -3.51 -4.36 -23.82
C LEU A 133 -2.36 -3.70 -23.01
N ALA A 134 -2.52 -2.45 -22.59
CA ALA A 134 -1.55 -1.74 -21.77
C ALA A 134 -1.27 -2.47 -20.45
N MET A 135 -2.31 -2.97 -19.78
CA MET A 135 -2.17 -3.77 -18.55
C MET A 135 -1.46 -5.10 -18.79
N ARG A 136 -1.68 -5.76 -19.94
CA ARG A 136 -0.96 -6.99 -20.30
C ARG A 136 0.54 -6.75 -20.52
N LEU A 137 0.89 -5.68 -21.24
CA LEU A 137 2.27 -5.29 -21.45
C LEU A 137 2.97 -4.96 -20.12
N LEU A 138 2.31 -4.18 -19.26
CA LEU A 138 2.83 -3.82 -17.95
C LEU A 138 3.04 -5.05 -17.05
N ARG A 139 2.07 -5.98 -17.02
CA ARG A 139 2.21 -7.24 -16.29
C ARG A 139 3.35 -8.10 -16.81
N SER A 140 3.52 -8.16 -18.14
CA SER A 140 4.62 -8.92 -18.76
C SER A 140 5.98 -8.32 -18.39
N LEU A 141 6.10 -7.00 -18.37
CA LEU A 141 7.31 -6.32 -17.95
C LEU A 141 7.58 -6.52 -16.45
N ALA A 142 6.57 -6.28 -15.62
CA ALA A 142 6.67 -6.49 -14.17
C ALA A 142 7.12 -7.93 -13.87
N PHE A 143 6.57 -8.93 -14.57
CA PHE A 143 7.00 -10.32 -14.46
C PHE A 143 8.48 -10.51 -14.81
N ARG A 144 8.94 -9.94 -15.95
CA ARG A 144 10.35 -10.08 -16.35
C ARG A 144 11.32 -9.46 -15.35
N LEU A 145 10.91 -8.38 -14.70
CA LEU A 145 11.76 -7.65 -13.76
C LEU A 145 11.66 -8.19 -12.32
N ALA A 146 10.48 -8.62 -11.91
CA ALA A 146 10.22 -9.16 -10.58
C ALA A 146 10.53 -10.65 -10.43
N GLY A 147 10.59 -11.40 -11.56
CA GLY A 147 10.73 -12.85 -11.53
C GLY A 147 9.47 -13.62 -11.10
N GLN A 148 8.41 -12.90 -10.71
CA GLN A 148 7.14 -13.44 -10.22
C GLN A 148 5.97 -12.86 -11.00
N ARG A 149 4.93 -13.66 -11.24
CA ARG A 149 3.70 -13.23 -11.92
C ARG A 149 2.71 -12.68 -10.92
N PHE A 150 2.16 -11.52 -11.24
CA PHE A 150 1.06 -10.90 -10.51
C PHE A 150 -0.14 -10.73 -11.42
N SER A 151 -1.31 -11.01 -10.89
CA SER A 151 -2.57 -10.80 -11.59
C SER A 151 -3.00 -9.33 -11.53
N ASP A 152 -2.67 -8.60 -10.44
CA ASP A 152 -2.97 -7.19 -10.26
C ASP A 152 -1.77 -6.39 -9.75
N THR A 153 -1.05 -5.75 -10.67
CA THR A 153 0.11 -4.91 -10.35
C THR A 153 -0.26 -3.48 -9.90
N SER A 154 -1.53 -3.10 -10.03
CA SER A 154 -2.00 -1.72 -9.81
C SER A 154 -2.95 -1.57 -8.63
N SER A 155 -3.15 -2.61 -7.83
CA SER A 155 -3.99 -2.52 -6.64
C SER A 155 -3.32 -1.67 -5.56
N GLY A 156 -4.09 -0.75 -4.97
CA GLY A 156 -3.71 0.02 -3.78
C GLY A 156 -4.03 -0.71 -2.47
N PHE A 157 -4.78 -1.81 -2.50
CA PHE A 157 -5.13 -2.56 -1.30
C PHE A 157 -3.99 -3.51 -0.93
N ARG A 158 -3.15 -3.10 0.00
CA ARG A 158 -1.90 -3.78 0.35
C ARG A 158 -1.67 -3.84 1.83
N ALA A 159 -1.06 -4.94 2.29
CA ALA A 159 -0.57 -5.08 3.65
C ALA A 159 0.94 -5.27 3.66
N PHE A 160 1.60 -4.64 4.62
CA PHE A 160 3.05 -4.56 4.74
C PHE A 160 3.48 -5.16 6.08
N GLY A 161 4.34 -6.17 6.02
CA GLY A 161 4.99 -6.75 7.18
C GLY A 161 6.15 -5.87 7.69
N PRO A 162 6.73 -6.21 8.86
CA PRO A 162 7.69 -5.35 9.54
C PRO A 162 8.88 -4.92 8.66
N ALA A 163 9.54 -5.87 8.02
CA ALA A 163 10.73 -5.59 7.20
C ALA A 163 10.42 -4.70 5.98
N MET A 164 9.24 -4.89 5.37
CA MET A 164 8.81 -4.08 4.23
C MET A 164 8.37 -2.69 4.67
N LEU A 165 7.67 -2.59 5.79
CA LEU A 165 7.21 -1.32 6.37
C LEU A 165 8.41 -0.43 6.75
N GLU A 166 9.40 -0.96 7.46
CA GLU A 166 10.63 -0.24 7.79
C GLU A 166 11.38 0.22 6.54
N ARG A 167 11.48 -0.63 5.53
CA ARG A 167 12.11 -0.28 4.26
C ARG A 167 11.39 0.86 3.55
N PHE A 168 10.05 0.79 3.46
CA PHE A 168 9.26 1.80 2.78
C PHE A 168 9.10 3.10 3.56
N ALA A 169 9.28 3.09 4.86
CA ALA A 169 9.38 4.32 5.66
C ALA A 169 10.59 5.19 5.26
N VAL A 170 11.65 4.56 4.75
CA VAL A 170 12.87 5.26 4.30
C VAL A 170 12.83 5.51 2.79
N ASP A 171 12.46 4.52 2.00
CA ASP A 171 12.65 4.52 0.54
C ASP A 171 11.43 3.91 -0.17
N TYR A 172 10.35 4.68 -0.28
CA TYR A 172 9.17 4.32 -1.06
C TYR A 172 9.12 5.13 -2.35
N PRO A 173 8.77 4.51 -3.49
CA PRO A 173 8.61 5.24 -4.77
C PRO A 173 7.57 6.35 -4.63
N ILE A 174 7.93 7.59 -4.99
CA ILE A 174 7.08 8.77 -4.82
C ILE A 174 6.29 9.16 -6.06
N GLU A 175 6.39 8.40 -7.13
CA GLU A 175 5.81 8.75 -8.41
C GLU A 175 4.45 8.07 -8.67
N TYR A 176 3.77 8.49 -9.73
CA TYR A 176 2.37 8.13 -10.05
C TYR A 176 2.07 6.63 -10.21
N LEU A 177 3.06 5.81 -10.60
CA LEU A 177 2.92 4.35 -10.70
C LEU A 177 3.70 3.65 -9.59
N ASP A 178 3.74 4.26 -8.42
CA ASP A 178 4.36 3.76 -7.19
C ASP A 178 4.04 2.29 -6.90
N SER A 179 2.79 1.90 -7.13
CA SER A 179 2.31 0.54 -6.90
C SER A 179 3.09 -0.53 -7.66
N VAL A 180 3.42 -0.28 -8.94
CA VAL A 180 4.20 -1.22 -9.77
C VAL A 180 5.68 -1.16 -9.41
N GLU A 181 6.21 0.04 -9.19
CA GLU A 181 7.61 0.24 -8.79
C GLU A 181 7.89 -0.43 -7.45
N ALA A 182 7.03 -0.22 -6.43
CA ALA A 182 7.14 -0.83 -5.12
C ALA A 182 7.08 -2.37 -5.19
N LEU A 183 6.21 -2.92 -6.05
CA LEU A 183 6.08 -4.36 -6.25
C LEU A 183 7.36 -4.96 -6.85
N VAL A 184 7.86 -4.36 -7.93
CA VAL A 184 9.09 -4.80 -8.60
C VAL A 184 10.29 -4.63 -7.66
N PHE A 185 10.35 -3.52 -6.92
CA PHE A 185 11.37 -3.29 -5.91
C PHE A 185 11.38 -4.40 -4.86
N ALA A 186 10.24 -4.72 -4.26
CA ALA A 186 10.13 -5.73 -3.23
C ALA A 186 10.62 -7.10 -3.72
N CYS A 187 10.17 -7.52 -4.91
CA CYS A 187 10.61 -8.80 -5.51
C CYS A 187 12.11 -8.82 -5.81
N ARG A 188 12.65 -7.75 -6.40
CA ARG A 188 14.09 -7.67 -6.75
C ARG A 188 15.00 -7.61 -5.53
N ALA A 189 14.50 -7.10 -4.41
CA ALA A 189 15.20 -7.08 -3.12
C ALA A 189 15.07 -8.41 -2.36
N GLY A 190 14.27 -9.37 -2.85
CA GLY A 190 14.11 -10.69 -2.22
C GLY A 190 13.09 -10.75 -1.09
N TYR A 191 12.15 -9.79 -1.03
CA TYR A 191 11.02 -9.86 -0.11
C TYR A 191 9.99 -10.89 -0.59
N ASP A 192 9.33 -11.58 0.36
CA ASP A 192 8.22 -12.49 0.06
C ASP A 192 6.94 -11.68 -0.23
N VAL A 193 6.53 -11.70 -1.51
CA VAL A 193 5.35 -10.96 -2.00
C VAL A 193 4.27 -11.94 -2.39
N ARG A 194 3.09 -11.81 -1.80
CA ARG A 194 1.94 -12.69 -2.05
C ARG A 194 0.74 -11.91 -2.57
N GLU A 195 -0.09 -12.55 -3.39
CA GLU A 195 -1.40 -12.03 -3.80
C GLU A 195 -2.52 -12.81 -3.11
N VAL A 196 -3.56 -12.08 -2.71
CA VAL A 196 -4.83 -12.66 -2.24
C VAL A 196 -5.97 -12.12 -3.07
N PRO A 197 -7.01 -12.93 -3.39
CA PRO A 197 -8.18 -12.42 -4.09
C PRO A 197 -8.94 -11.44 -3.22
N THR A 198 -9.34 -10.31 -3.81
CA THR A 198 -10.17 -9.31 -3.15
C THR A 198 -11.28 -8.83 -4.07
N THR A 199 -12.39 -8.43 -3.48
CA THR A 199 -13.50 -7.80 -4.17
C THR A 199 -13.32 -6.29 -4.14
N MET A 200 -13.54 -5.61 -5.26
CA MET A 200 -13.53 -4.16 -5.33
C MET A 200 -14.93 -3.64 -5.63
N ARG A 201 -15.39 -2.69 -4.83
CA ARG A 201 -16.68 -2.04 -4.99
C ARG A 201 -16.62 -0.95 -6.06
N GLU A 202 -17.74 -0.50 -6.53
CA GLU A 202 -17.82 0.73 -7.32
C GLU A 202 -17.49 1.94 -6.44
N ARG A 203 -16.82 2.94 -6.99
CA ARG A 203 -16.48 4.18 -6.29
C ARG A 203 -17.75 4.87 -5.80
N SER A 204 -17.82 5.22 -4.53
CA SER A 204 -18.99 5.82 -3.91
C SER A 204 -19.15 7.31 -4.27
N ALA A 205 -18.03 8.04 -4.47
CA ALA A 205 -17.98 9.46 -4.83
C ALA A 205 -16.62 9.85 -5.40
N GLY A 206 -16.48 11.10 -5.87
CA GLY A 206 -15.22 11.65 -6.38
C GLY A 206 -14.99 11.48 -7.88
N THR A 207 -13.98 12.16 -8.43
CA THR A 207 -13.59 12.11 -9.85
C THR A 207 -12.29 11.35 -10.02
N ALA A 208 -12.25 10.41 -10.97
CA ALA A 208 -11.04 9.67 -11.29
C ALA A 208 -9.93 10.61 -11.80
N SER A 209 -8.75 10.54 -11.20
CA SER A 209 -7.60 11.43 -11.47
C SER A 209 -6.99 11.31 -12.89
N ASN A 210 -7.57 10.53 -13.80
CA ASN A 210 -6.95 10.10 -15.04
C ASN A 210 -7.30 10.98 -16.25
N ARG A 211 -6.35 11.79 -16.74
CA ARG A 211 -6.33 12.33 -18.11
C ARG A 211 -5.48 11.41 -19.02
N ARG A 212 -6.05 10.96 -20.15
CA ARG A 212 -5.48 9.93 -21.06
C ARG A 212 -4.03 10.17 -21.49
N PHE A 213 -3.61 11.40 -21.73
CA PHE A 213 -2.23 11.73 -22.16
C PHE A 213 -1.20 11.61 -21.03
N ARG A 214 -1.59 11.89 -19.76
CA ARG A 214 -0.73 11.66 -18.60
C ARG A 214 -0.39 10.19 -18.43
N LEU A 215 -1.32 9.30 -18.72
CA LEU A 215 -1.14 7.86 -18.57
C LEU A 215 -0.01 7.33 -19.46
N ILE A 216 0.08 7.77 -20.73
CA ILE A 216 1.16 7.35 -21.66
C ILE A 216 2.51 7.82 -21.14
N TYR A 217 2.62 9.06 -20.70
CA TYR A 217 3.85 9.60 -20.10
C TYR A 217 4.30 8.76 -18.90
N HIS A 218 3.40 8.44 -17.98
CA HIS A 218 3.71 7.64 -16.79
C HIS A 218 4.13 6.19 -17.14
N TYR A 219 3.52 5.58 -18.16
CA TYR A 219 3.95 4.27 -18.62
C TYR A 219 5.37 4.30 -19.24
N VAL A 220 5.67 5.26 -20.11
CA VAL A 220 7.01 5.39 -20.71
C VAL A 220 8.05 5.65 -19.61
N ARG A 221 7.75 6.56 -18.69
CA ARG A 221 8.62 6.84 -17.55
C ARG A 221 8.85 5.58 -16.69
N LEU A 222 7.80 4.83 -16.36
CA LEU A 222 7.93 3.57 -15.62
C LEU A 222 8.84 2.58 -16.32
N LEU A 223 8.74 2.44 -17.66
CA LEU A 223 9.61 1.58 -18.45
C LEU A 223 11.08 2.01 -18.32
N VAL A 224 11.35 3.32 -18.39
CA VAL A 224 12.71 3.87 -18.23
C VAL A 224 13.23 3.65 -16.82
N VAL A 225 12.44 3.98 -15.80
CA VAL A 225 12.82 3.82 -14.39
C VAL A 225 13.10 2.35 -14.09
N LEU A 226 12.20 1.44 -14.41
CA LEU A 226 12.39 0.02 -14.14
C LEU A 226 13.57 -0.59 -14.94
N GLY A 227 13.82 -0.11 -16.16
CA GLY A 227 14.92 -0.57 -17.02
C GLY A 227 16.28 -0.03 -16.59
N CYS A 228 16.35 1.20 -16.06
CA CYS A 228 17.59 1.87 -15.67
C CYS A 228 17.89 1.80 -14.17
N SER A 229 16.92 1.43 -13.33
CA SER A 229 17.14 1.35 -11.88
C SER A 229 18.13 0.25 -11.52
N PRO A 230 19.15 0.55 -10.70
CA PRO A 230 20.03 -0.47 -10.16
C PRO A 230 19.23 -1.50 -9.34
N ARG A 231 19.82 -2.68 -9.16
CA ARG A 231 19.21 -3.66 -8.26
C ARG A 231 19.13 -3.05 -6.86
N PRO A 232 17.97 -3.10 -6.18
CA PRO A 232 17.87 -2.61 -4.82
C PRO A 232 18.77 -3.44 -3.89
N ALA A 233 19.17 -2.84 -2.78
CA ALA A 233 19.83 -3.60 -1.73
C ALA A 233 18.93 -4.78 -1.30
N PRO A 234 19.49 -5.97 -1.08
CA PRO A 234 18.73 -7.14 -0.71
C PRO A 234 18.04 -6.92 0.65
N LYS A 235 16.95 -7.66 0.87
CA LYS A 235 16.29 -7.73 2.19
C LYS A 235 17.37 -8.02 3.24
N PRO A 236 17.43 -7.27 4.36
CA PRO A 236 18.32 -7.59 5.45
C PRO A 236 18.10 -9.04 5.89
N ALA A 237 19.19 -9.80 6.04
CA ALA A 237 19.09 -11.11 6.67
C ALA A 237 18.41 -10.90 8.02
N ALA A 238 17.40 -11.71 8.36
CA ALA A 238 16.78 -11.66 9.67
C ALA A 238 17.91 -11.77 10.69
N ALA A 239 18.16 -10.72 11.45
CA ALA A 239 19.07 -10.80 12.57
C ALA A 239 18.53 -11.92 13.45
N VAL A 240 19.28 -12.99 13.56
CA VAL A 240 18.91 -14.16 14.34
C VAL A 240 18.59 -13.63 15.73
N ALA A 241 17.32 -13.68 16.10
CA ALA A 241 16.81 -13.26 17.40
C ALA A 241 17.29 -14.21 18.53
N SER A 242 18.54 -14.69 18.45
CA SER A 242 19.16 -15.65 19.35
C SER A 242 20.23 -15.03 20.26
N GLU A 243 20.70 -13.81 20.00
CA GLU A 243 21.75 -13.23 20.84
C GLU A 243 21.24 -12.47 22.08
N SER A 244 19.96 -12.09 22.12
CA SER A 244 19.43 -11.37 23.29
C SER A 244 18.94 -12.28 24.43
N ARG A 245 18.80 -13.59 24.22
CA ARG A 245 18.49 -14.54 25.32
C ARG A 245 19.73 -15.09 26.04
N SER A 246 20.83 -15.22 25.34
CA SER A 246 22.05 -15.77 25.92
C SER A 246 22.78 -14.81 26.88
N SER A 247 22.68 -13.52 26.66
CA SER A 247 23.32 -12.51 27.52
C SER A 247 22.54 -12.23 28.81
N MET A 248 21.29 -12.64 28.92
CA MET A 248 20.47 -12.43 30.12
C MET A 248 20.43 -13.63 31.03
N GLU A 249 20.77 -14.84 30.54
CA GLU A 249 20.88 -16.05 31.35
C GLU A 249 22.28 -16.28 31.96
N SER A 250 23.31 -15.54 31.47
CA SER A 250 24.64 -15.59 32.05
C SER A 250 24.91 -14.50 33.10
N ALA A 251 23.91 -13.69 33.44
CA ALA A 251 24.00 -12.63 34.44
C ALA A 251 23.10 -12.86 35.68
N LEU A 252 22.57 -14.06 35.85
CA LEU A 252 21.96 -14.58 37.07
C LEU A 252 22.73 -15.80 37.59
#